data_a00c83de71403de42890f06d810af624
#
_entry.id   a00c83de71403de42890f06d810af624
#
_cell.length_a   1.000
_cell.length_b   1.000
_cell.length_c   1.000
_cell.angle_alpha   90.00
_cell.angle_beta   90.00
_cell.angle_gamma   90.00
#
_symmetry.space_group_name_H-M   'P 1'
#
loop_
_entity.id
_entity.type
_entity.pdbx_description
1 polymer ?
#
loop_
_entity_poly.entity_id
_entity_poly.type
_entity_poly.pdbx_seq_one_letter_code
_entity_poly.pdbx_strand_id
1 'polypeptide(L)'
;MVPDRKSIRVDLQLIADMIEPHSRVLDVGCGDGALLDYLVHFRHVDGRGIELSTEGVNASISAGLSVIQGDADTDLKDYPDDVFDYVVLSQTLQAMVQPKAVLSHLLRIAKRAIVSFPNFAHWRARLALGILGRMPVSQTLPYEWYETPNIHLCTIQDFVALCRELDIVIEARKILDTRGRVRNVSTTLFSANLFGEQAVFLLRKK
;
A
#
# COMPACT_ATOMS: atom_id res chain seq x y z
N MET A 1 -11.04 28.51 -8.83
CA MET A 1 -12.13 27.52 -8.75
C MET A 1 -11.50 26.32 -8.04
N VAL A 2 -11.85 26.06 -6.77
CA VAL A 2 -11.30 24.90 -6.02
C VAL A 2 -11.85 23.68 -6.73
N PRO A 3 -11.01 22.74 -7.21
CA PRO A 3 -11.52 21.52 -7.81
C PRO A 3 -12.38 20.80 -6.77
N ASP A 4 -13.55 20.36 -7.21
CA ASP A 4 -14.45 19.56 -6.41
C ASP A 4 -13.65 18.39 -5.82
N ARG A 5 -13.75 18.13 -4.51
CA ARG A 5 -13.01 17.05 -3.83
C ARG A 5 -13.30 15.75 -4.56
N LYS A 6 -12.41 15.36 -5.47
CA LYS A 6 -12.53 14.09 -6.17
C LYS A 6 -12.51 13.02 -5.09
N SER A 7 -13.61 12.34 -4.86
CA SER A 7 -13.69 11.30 -3.85
C SER A 7 -12.82 10.14 -4.32
N ILE A 8 -11.66 9.98 -3.69
CA ILE A 8 -10.82 8.79 -3.89
C ILE A 8 -11.33 7.64 -3.02
N ARG A 9 -10.90 6.42 -3.32
CA ARG A 9 -11.24 5.24 -2.52
C ARG A 9 -10.86 5.46 -1.05
N VAL A 10 -11.63 4.87 -0.14
CA VAL A 10 -11.46 5.05 1.32
C VAL A 10 -10.07 4.65 1.81
N ASP A 11 -9.47 3.61 1.24
CA ASP A 11 -8.12 3.18 1.57
C ASP A 11 -7.07 4.22 1.14
N LEU A 12 -7.21 4.83 -0.02
CA LEU A 12 -6.32 5.90 -0.49
C LEU A 12 -6.50 7.18 0.34
N GLN A 13 -7.73 7.52 0.73
CA GLN A 13 -8.00 8.63 1.64
C GLN A 13 -7.31 8.40 3.00
N LEU A 14 -7.38 7.17 3.53
CA LEU A 14 -6.72 6.81 4.78
C LEU A 14 -5.20 6.97 4.70
N ILE A 15 -4.58 6.57 3.58
CA ILE A 15 -3.16 6.77 3.30
C ILE A 15 -2.84 8.27 3.25
N ALA A 16 -3.62 9.05 2.48
CA ALA A 16 -3.43 10.49 2.35
C ALA A 16 -3.52 11.23 3.68
N ASP A 17 -4.39 10.79 4.60
CA ASP A 17 -4.53 11.38 5.94
C ASP A 17 -3.33 11.11 6.86
N MET A 18 -2.49 10.13 6.56
CA MET A 18 -1.25 9.84 7.28
C MET A 18 -0.05 10.66 6.77
N ILE A 19 -0.17 11.33 5.62
CA ILE A 19 0.91 12.09 4.99
C ILE A 19 0.78 13.56 5.38
N GLU A 20 1.86 14.14 5.88
CA GLU A 20 1.93 15.57 6.20
C GLU A 20 1.90 16.42 4.92
N PRO A 21 1.16 17.55 4.92
CA PRO A 21 1.19 18.47 3.77
C PRO A 21 2.61 18.97 3.47
N HIS A 22 2.85 19.33 2.22
CA HIS A 22 4.13 19.87 1.72
C HIS A 22 5.33 18.92 1.86
N SER A 23 5.11 17.64 2.14
CA SER A 23 6.17 16.61 2.18
C SER A 23 6.56 16.13 0.78
N ARG A 24 7.73 15.51 0.66
CA ARG A 24 8.17 14.80 -0.54
C ARG A 24 7.72 13.35 -0.45
N VAL A 25 6.95 12.91 -1.44
CA VAL A 25 6.32 11.59 -1.46
C VAL A 25 6.70 10.82 -2.72
N LEU A 26 7.10 9.56 -2.56
CA LEU A 26 7.20 8.60 -3.66
C LEU A 26 6.07 7.57 -3.54
N ASP A 27 5.24 7.46 -4.58
CA ASP A 27 4.20 6.43 -4.70
C ASP A 27 4.71 5.28 -5.58
N VAL A 28 4.89 4.11 -4.99
CA VAL A 28 5.49 2.93 -5.64
C VAL A 28 4.37 1.99 -6.10
N GLY A 29 4.31 1.75 -7.42
CA GLY A 29 3.18 1.10 -8.06
C GLY A 29 1.96 2.02 -8.06
N CYS A 30 2.14 3.27 -8.54
CA CYS A 30 1.12 4.31 -8.45
C CYS A 30 -0.11 4.09 -9.35
N GLY A 31 -0.06 3.10 -10.25
CA GLY A 31 -1.15 2.78 -11.17
C GLY A 31 -1.54 3.97 -12.05
N ASP A 32 -2.82 4.33 -12.04
CA ASP A 32 -3.38 5.48 -12.76
C ASP A 32 -3.08 6.84 -12.10
N GLY A 33 -2.36 6.84 -10.98
CA GLY A 33 -1.97 8.05 -10.25
C GLY A 33 -3.06 8.63 -9.34
N ALA A 34 -4.15 7.93 -9.07
CA ALA A 34 -5.29 8.47 -8.29
C ALA A 34 -4.89 8.97 -6.90
N LEU A 35 -4.01 8.26 -6.18
CA LEU A 35 -3.48 8.71 -4.88
C LEU A 35 -2.57 9.92 -5.06
N LEU A 36 -1.66 9.84 -6.01
CA LEU A 36 -0.67 10.88 -6.27
C LEU A 36 -1.33 12.20 -6.69
N ASP A 37 -2.35 12.13 -7.56
CA ASP A 37 -3.18 13.28 -7.96
C ASP A 37 -3.82 13.96 -6.75
N TYR A 38 -4.42 13.17 -5.86
CA TYR A 38 -5.01 13.69 -4.63
C TYR A 38 -3.96 14.35 -3.72
N LEU A 39 -2.82 13.71 -3.51
CA LEU A 39 -1.74 14.23 -2.66
C LEU A 39 -1.16 15.54 -3.20
N VAL A 40 -0.91 15.63 -4.49
CA VAL A 40 -0.37 16.84 -5.13
C VAL A 40 -1.36 18.00 -5.03
N HIS A 41 -2.63 17.77 -5.40
CA HIS A 41 -3.61 18.85 -5.50
C HIS A 41 -4.25 19.26 -4.18
N PHE A 42 -4.43 18.33 -3.23
CA PHE A 42 -5.14 18.62 -1.97
C PHE A 42 -4.25 18.64 -0.73
N ARG A 43 -3.06 18.00 -0.79
CA ARG A 43 -2.09 18.02 0.31
C ARG A 43 -0.86 18.83 -0.04
N HIS A 44 -0.74 19.33 -1.28
CA HIS A 44 0.39 20.15 -1.77
C HIS A 44 1.75 19.45 -1.57
N VAL A 45 1.81 18.15 -1.77
CA VAL A 45 3.06 17.39 -1.69
C VAL A 45 3.89 17.53 -2.97
N ASP A 46 5.22 17.44 -2.86
CA ASP A 46 6.10 17.16 -4.00
C ASP A 46 6.03 15.65 -4.27
N GLY A 47 5.08 15.27 -5.13
CA GLY A 47 4.73 13.88 -5.39
C GLY A 47 5.43 13.33 -6.64
N ARG A 48 6.02 12.15 -6.50
CA ARG A 48 6.60 11.38 -7.60
C ARG A 48 6.05 9.96 -7.58
N GLY A 49 5.94 9.34 -8.75
CA GLY A 49 5.49 7.96 -8.89
C GLY A 49 6.50 7.11 -9.65
N ILE A 50 6.51 5.81 -9.34
CA ILE A 50 7.12 4.76 -10.14
C ILE A 50 6.05 3.71 -10.43
N GLU A 51 5.92 3.33 -11.70
CA GLU A 51 4.89 2.39 -12.17
C GLU A 51 5.47 1.46 -13.23
N LEU A 52 5.16 0.17 -13.14
CA LEU A 52 5.66 -0.85 -14.05
C LEU A 52 4.92 -0.82 -15.40
N SER A 53 3.59 -0.65 -15.37
CA SER A 53 2.77 -0.73 -16.55
C SER A 53 2.82 0.56 -17.38
N THR A 54 3.03 0.42 -18.68
CA THR A 54 3.01 1.56 -19.61
C THR A 54 1.65 2.29 -19.58
N GLU A 55 0.57 1.55 -19.37
CA GLU A 55 -0.79 2.10 -19.30
C GLU A 55 -0.95 3.03 -18.09
N GLY A 56 -0.50 2.59 -16.90
CA GLY A 56 -0.52 3.37 -15.67
C GLY A 56 0.34 4.62 -15.77
N VAL A 57 1.57 4.49 -16.32
CA VAL A 57 2.46 5.63 -16.58
C VAL A 57 1.81 6.66 -17.49
N ASN A 58 1.23 6.23 -18.61
CA ASN A 58 0.57 7.13 -19.55
C ASN A 58 -0.65 7.82 -18.94
N ALA A 59 -1.46 7.11 -18.15
CA ALA A 59 -2.61 7.68 -17.44
C ALA A 59 -2.16 8.77 -16.45
N SER A 60 -1.14 8.48 -15.65
CA SER A 60 -0.59 9.40 -14.65
C SER A 60 0.03 10.64 -15.30
N ILE A 61 0.82 10.48 -16.38
CA ILE A 61 1.42 11.61 -17.11
C ILE A 61 0.33 12.47 -17.76
N SER A 62 -0.72 11.84 -18.30
CA SER A 62 -1.86 12.56 -18.88
C SER A 62 -2.62 13.41 -17.84
N ALA A 63 -2.58 12.99 -16.58
CA ALA A 63 -3.11 13.75 -15.44
C ALA A 63 -2.14 14.85 -14.95
N GLY A 64 -0.97 15.03 -15.58
CA GLY A 64 0.02 16.04 -15.22
C GLY A 64 0.92 15.67 -14.04
N LEU A 65 1.01 14.37 -13.71
CA LEU A 65 1.78 13.86 -12.58
C LEU A 65 3.23 13.52 -13.00
N SER A 66 4.14 13.60 -12.04
CA SER A 66 5.56 13.23 -12.23
C SER A 66 5.74 11.73 -11.97
N VAL A 67 5.62 10.92 -12.99
CA VAL A 67 5.73 9.45 -12.92
C VAL A 67 6.78 8.96 -13.91
N ILE A 68 7.57 7.98 -13.48
CA ILE A 68 8.52 7.26 -14.33
C ILE A 68 8.09 5.80 -14.47
N GLN A 69 8.40 5.21 -15.62
CA GLN A 69 8.26 3.76 -15.77
C GLN A 69 9.45 3.07 -15.11
N GLY A 70 9.17 2.08 -14.25
CA GLY A 70 10.22 1.32 -13.56
C GLY A 70 9.67 0.16 -12.77
N ASP A 71 10.58 -0.76 -12.41
CA ASP A 71 10.30 -1.93 -11.60
C ASP A 71 10.78 -1.70 -10.17
N ALA A 72 9.86 -1.69 -9.21
CA ALA A 72 10.18 -1.48 -7.81
C ALA A 72 11.11 -2.56 -7.22
N ASP A 73 11.06 -3.79 -7.71
CA ASP A 73 11.95 -4.86 -7.25
C ASP A 73 13.42 -4.61 -7.63
N THR A 74 13.68 -3.86 -8.70
CA THR A 74 15.04 -3.64 -9.22
C THR A 74 15.53 -2.22 -9.07
N ASP A 75 14.67 -1.20 -9.19
CA ASP A 75 15.08 0.18 -9.38
C ASP A 75 15.15 0.98 -8.08
N LEU A 76 14.45 0.55 -7.02
CA LEU A 76 14.51 1.24 -5.72
C LEU A 76 15.91 1.29 -5.11
N LYS A 77 16.79 0.35 -5.43
CA LYS A 77 18.19 0.33 -4.97
C LYS A 77 19.00 1.54 -5.44
N ASP A 78 18.62 2.13 -6.60
CA ASP A 78 19.35 3.21 -7.25
C ASP A 78 18.93 4.60 -6.71
N TYR A 79 17.87 4.66 -5.89
CA TYR A 79 17.48 5.90 -5.22
C TYR A 79 18.44 6.24 -4.07
N PRO A 80 18.76 7.54 -3.87
CA PRO A 80 19.54 7.97 -2.71
C PRO A 80 18.82 7.72 -1.39
N ASP A 81 19.59 7.64 -0.29
CA ASP A 81 19.06 7.51 1.06
C ASP A 81 18.33 8.81 1.49
N ASP A 82 17.25 8.67 2.26
CA ASP A 82 16.52 9.77 2.92
C ASP A 82 16.06 10.91 1.97
N VAL A 83 15.85 10.60 0.69
CA VAL A 83 15.45 11.61 -0.30
C VAL A 83 13.97 11.99 -0.21
N PHE A 84 13.13 11.13 0.36
CA PHE A 84 11.71 11.36 0.57
C PHE A 84 11.35 11.47 2.06
N ASP A 85 10.26 12.17 2.36
CA ASP A 85 9.68 12.18 3.70
C ASP A 85 8.77 10.96 3.90
N TYR A 86 8.03 10.59 2.84
CA TYR A 86 7.19 9.39 2.82
C TYR A 86 7.40 8.60 1.52
N VAL A 87 7.32 7.29 1.64
CA VAL A 87 7.15 6.39 0.51
C VAL A 87 5.86 5.59 0.73
N VAL A 88 5.07 5.44 -0.32
CA VAL A 88 3.81 4.68 -0.28
C VAL A 88 3.95 3.43 -1.14
N LEU A 89 3.49 2.30 -0.62
CA LEU A 89 3.34 1.03 -1.34
C LEU A 89 1.89 0.55 -1.12
N SER A 90 0.99 0.99 -1.97
CA SER A 90 -0.45 0.74 -1.82
C SER A 90 -0.89 -0.46 -2.65
N GLN A 91 -1.33 -1.54 -1.97
CA GLN A 91 -1.84 -2.77 -2.62
C GLN A 91 -0.84 -3.44 -3.58
N THR A 92 0.45 -3.23 -3.38
CA THR A 92 1.50 -3.67 -4.30
C THR A 92 2.45 -4.68 -3.66
N LEU A 93 2.61 -4.68 -2.31
CA LEU A 93 3.56 -5.54 -1.60
C LEU A 93 3.42 -7.03 -1.96
N GLN A 94 2.19 -7.50 -2.08
CA GLN A 94 1.89 -8.92 -2.39
C GLN A 94 2.21 -9.31 -3.84
N ALA A 95 2.43 -8.34 -4.72
CA ALA A 95 2.82 -8.55 -6.11
C ALA A 95 4.34 -8.45 -6.33
N MET A 96 5.11 -7.98 -5.34
CA MET A 96 6.57 -7.88 -5.41
C MET A 96 7.23 -9.27 -5.40
N VAL A 97 8.29 -9.44 -6.17
CA VAL A 97 9.08 -10.68 -6.20
C VAL A 97 9.90 -10.82 -4.91
N GLN A 98 10.43 -9.70 -4.40
CA GLN A 98 11.29 -9.67 -3.20
C GLN A 98 10.76 -8.68 -2.14
N PRO A 99 9.58 -8.93 -1.52
CA PRO A 99 8.93 -7.97 -0.63
C PRO A 99 9.77 -7.56 0.58
N LYS A 100 10.64 -8.45 1.07
CA LYS A 100 11.57 -8.16 2.16
C LYS A 100 12.63 -7.13 1.75
N ALA A 101 13.24 -7.29 0.57
CA ALA A 101 14.21 -6.34 0.04
C ALA A 101 13.55 -4.99 -0.28
N VAL A 102 12.38 -5.02 -0.91
CA VAL A 102 11.59 -3.81 -1.20
C VAL A 102 11.31 -3.03 0.08
N LEU A 103 10.78 -3.64 1.15
CA LEU A 103 10.54 -2.96 2.43
C LEU A 103 11.81 -2.31 3.00
N SER A 104 12.95 -2.98 2.90
CA SER A 104 14.23 -2.42 3.36
C SER A 104 14.64 -1.20 2.53
N HIS A 105 14.45 -1.23 1.20
CA HIS A 105 14.70 -0.09 0.33
C HIS A 105 13.74 1.07 0.58
N LEU A 106 12.44 0.82 0.79
CA LEU A 106 11.48 1.88 1.12
C LEU A 106 11.93 2.69 2.35
N LEU A 107 12.36 1.99 3.42
CA LEU A 107 12.83 2.62 4.66
C LEU A 107 14.28 3.14 4.59
N ARG A 108 15.02 2.86 3.54
CA ARG A 108 16.30 3.49 3.24
C ARG A 108 16.11 4.83 2.52
N ILE A 109 15.20 4.89 1.56
CA ILE A 109 14.98 6.06 0.71
C ILE A 109 14.07 7.11 1.32
N ALA A 110 13.29 6.75 2.37
CA ALA A 110 12.36 7.66 3.04
C ALA A 110 12.39 7.52 4.56
N LYS A 111 12.03 8.62 5.24
CA LYS A 111 11.89 8.66 6.71
C LYS A 111 10.78 7.76 7.21
N ARG A 112 9.69 7.67 6.45
CA ARG A 112 8.51 6.85 6.77
C ARG A 112 8.02 6.12 5.53
N ALA A 113 7.51 4.90 5.72
CA ALA A 113 6.85 4.12 4.69
C ALA A 113 5.39 3.85 5.07
N ILE A 114 4.48 3.99 4.11
CA ILE A 114 3.09 3.59 4.27
C ILE A 114 2.85 2.38 3.37
N VAL A 115 2.46 1.27 3.97
CA VAL A 115 2.24 0.01 3.24
C VAL A 115 0.81 -0.45 3.45
N SER A 116 0.12 -0.76 2.38
CA SER A 116 -1.20 -1.37 2.44
C SER A 116 -1.28 -2.67 1.64
N PHE A 117 -2.07 -3.61 2.11
CA PHE A 117 -2.26 -4.92 1.47
C PHE A 117 -3.59 -5.56 1.89
N PRO A 118 -4.17 -6.45 1.05
CA PRO A 118 -5.31 -7.27 1.40
C PRO A 118 -4.90 -8.34 2.41
N ASN A 119 -5.75 -8.59 3.40
CA ASN A 119 -5.48 -9.57 4.43
C ASN A 119 -6.05 -10.94 4.06
N PHE A 120 -5.20 -11.87 3.67
CA PHE A 120 -5.60 -13.24 3.35
C PHE A 120 -6.08 -14.06 4.56
N ALA A 121 -5.87 -13.58 5.80
CA ALA A 121 -6.37 -14.23 7.00
C ALA A 121 -7.77 -13.78 7.41
N HIS A 122 -8.45 -12.94 6.62
CA HIS A 122 -9.83 -12.54 6.88
C HIS A 122 -10.76 -13.78 6.97
N TRP A 123 -11.72 -13.77 7.89
CA TRP A 123 -12.56 -14.95 8.18
C TRP A 123 -13.27 -15.54 6.94
N ARG A 124 -13.68 -14.68 5.99
CA ARG A 124 -14.30 -15.15 4.72
C ARG A 124 -13.31 -15.92 3.87
N ALA A 125 -12.05 -15.47 3.78
CA ALA A 125 -11.00 -16.18 3.04
C ALA A 125 -10.73 -17.55 3.69
N ARG A 126 -10.68 -17.61 5.02
CA ARG A 126 -10.54 -18.87 5.76
C ARG A 126 -11.70 -19.83 5.50
N LEU A 127 -12.94 -19.33 5.49
CA LEU A 127 -14.11 -20.18 5.19
C LEU A 127 -14.10 -20.67 3.75
N ALA A 128 -13.74 -19.82 2.77
CA ALA A 128 -13.65 -20.23 1.38
C ALA A 128 -12.63 -21.36 1.21
N LEU A 129 -11.43 -21.21 1.80
CA LEU A 129 -10.40 -22.25 1.74
C LEU A 129 -10.75 -23.49 2.56
N GLY A 130 -11.20 -23.32 3.81
CA GLY A 130 -11.38 -24.43 4.75
C GLY A 130 -12.66 -25.24 4.53
N ILE A 131 -13.73 -24.63 4.03
CA ILE A 131 -15.04 -25.29 3.83
C ILE A 131 -15.28 -25.59 2.36
N LEU A 132 -15.05 -24.59 1.47
CA LEU A 132 -15.36 -24.76 0.05
C LEU A 132 -14.17 -25.31 -0.75
N GLY A 133 -12.96 -25.33 -0.19
CA GLY A 133 -11.74 -25.75 -0.88
C GLY A 133 -11.39 -24.86 -2.10
N ARG A 134 -11.81 -23.59 -2.09
CA ARG A 134 -11.60 -22.64 -3.19
C ARG A 134 -10.84 -21.40 -2.74
N MET A 135 -10.02 -20.85 -3.64
CA MET A 135 -9.37 -19.57 -3.41
C MET A 135 -10.42 -18.46 -3.25
N PRO A 136 -10.23 -17.55 -2.28
CA PRO A 136 -11.18 -16.48 -2.04
C PRO A 136 -11.13 -15.45 -3.16
N VAL A 137 -12.32 -15.06 -3.65
CA VAL A 137 -12.50 -13.90 -4.53
C VAL A 137 -13.37 -12.89 -3.76
N SER A 138 -12.92 -11.64 -3.69
CA SER A 138 -13.60 -10.56 -2.95
C SER A 138 -13.33 -9.19 -3.59
N GLN A 139 -13.87 -8.12 -3.03
CA GLN A 139 -13.59 -6.76 -3.52
C GLN A 139 -12.11 -6.37 -3.39
N THR A 140 -11.40 -6.88 -2.39
CA THR A 140 -9.96 -6.63 -2.17
C THR A 140 -9.06 -7.67 -2.83
N LEU A 141 -9.63 -8.79 -3.26
CA LEU A 141 -8.98 -9.88 -4.00
C LEU A 141 -9.84 -10.18 -5.25
N PRO A 142 -9.89 -9.29 -6.25
CA PRO A 142 -10.90 -9.36 -7.32
C PRO A 142 -10.58 -10.36 -8.42
N TYR A 143 -9.40 -10.99 -8.37
CA TYR A 143 -8.92 -11.87 -9.45
C TYR A 143 -9.15 -13.34 -9.12
N GLU A 144 -9.40 -14.12 -10.14
CA GLU A 144 -9.31 -15.57 -10.06
C GLU A 144 -7.85 -15.99 -9.81
N TRP A 145 -7.66 -17.20 -9.24
CA TRP A 145 -6.34 -17.66 -8.81
C TRP A 145 -5.31 -17.74 -9.97
N TYR A 146 -5.75 -17.88 -11.20
CA TYR A 146 -4.90 -17.98 -12.40
C TYR A 146 -4.68 -16.63 -13.12
N GLU A 147 -5.37 -15.55 -12.71
CA GLU A 147 -5.24 -14.20 -13.28
C GLU A 147 -4.65 -13.19 -12.29
N THR A 148 -4.49 -13.61 -11.03
CA THR A 148 -4.05 -12.70 -9.97
C THR A 148 -2.59 -12.28 -10.13
N PRO A 149 -2.28 -10.98 -10.03
CA PRO A 149 -0.91 -10.50 -9.92
C PRO A 149 -0.29 -10.78 -8.53
N ASN A 150 -1.10 -11.22 -7.55
CA ASN A 150 -0.66 -11.45 -6.18
C ASN A 150 0.08 -12.78 -6.08
N ILE A 151 1.40 -12.72 -5.94
CA ILE A 151 2.27 -13.90 -5.79
C ILE A 151 2.54 -14.28 -4.34
N HIS A 152 2.28 -13.36 -3.38
CA HIS A 152 2.42 -13.60 -1.95
C HIS A 152 1.09 -13.42 -1.22
N LEU A 153 0.75 -14.40 -0.38
CA LEU A 153 -0.48 -14.39 0.43
C LEU A 153 -0.17 -13.80 1.81
N CYS A 154 -0.20 -12.47 1.90
CA CYS A 154 0.16 -11.77 3.13
C CYS A 154 -0.99 -11.72 4.13
N THR A 155 -0.70 -11.96 5.42
CA THR A 155 -1.62 -11.71 6.54
C THR A 155 -1.10 -10.58 7.42
N ILE A 156 -1.99 -9.97 8.22
CA ILE A 156 -1.59 -8.93 9.17
C ILE A 156 -0.57 -9.46 10.18
N GLN A 157 -0.68 -10.72 10.62
CA GLN A 157 0.25 -11.32 11.56
C GLN A 157 1.62 -11.57 10.93
N ASP A 158 1.66 -12.09 9.71
CA ASP A 158 2.92 -12.33 8.99
C ASP A 158 3.65 -11.02 8.72
N PHE A 159 2.93 -9.97 8.32
CA PHE A 159 3.53 -8.66 8.10
C PHE A 159 4.13 -8.06 9.38
N VAL A 160 3.44 -8.18 10.51
CA VAL A 160 3.98 -7.72 11.81
C VAL A 160 5.20 -8.56 12.24
N ALA A 161 5.21 -9.87 11.94
CA ALA A 161 6.37 -10.72 12.19
C ALA A 161 7.57 -10.29 11.32
N LEU A 162 7.34 -10.01 10.04
CA LEU A 162 8.37 -9.50 9.12
C LEU A 162 8.92 -8.14 9.58
N CYS A 163 8.05 -7.21 10.02
CA CYS A 163 8.52 -5.92 10.58
C CYS A 163 9.44 -6.13 11.78
N ARG A 164 9.14 -7.09 12.66
CA ARG A 164 10.01 -7.40 13.82
C ARG A 164 11.35 -8.01 13.38
N GLU A 165 11.34 -8.91 12.39
CA GLU A 165 12.55 -9.51 11.83
C GLU A 165 13.48 -8.46 11.22
N LEU A 166 12.91 -7.42 10.60
CA LEU A 166 13.64 -6.32 9.94
C LEU A 166 13.93 -5.13 10.87
N ASP A 167 13.65 -5.23 12.19
CA ASP A 167 13.78 -4.11 13.15
C ASP A 167 13.01 -2.83 12.73
N ILE A 168 11.89 -3.00 12.05
CA ILE A 168 11.01 -1.93 11.60
C ILE A 168 10.06 -1.53 12.74
N VAL A 169 9.97 -0.24 13.03
CA VAL A 169 9.01 0.31 13.99
C VAL A 169 7.68 0.59 13.28
N ILE A 170 6.61 0.03 13.81
CA ILE A 170 5.25 0.30 13.35
C ILE A 170 4.69 1.47 14.18
N GLU A 171 4.55 2.66 13.57
CA GLU A 171 4.02 3.86 14.22
C GLU A 171 2.48 3.85 14.29
N ALA A 172 1.83 3.37 13.23
CA ALA A 172 0.36 3.27 13.19
C ALA A 172 -0.10 2.00 12.46
N ARG A 173 -1.25 1.48 12.89
CA ARG A 173 -1.92 0.32 12.28
C ARG A 173 -3.39 0.65 12.12
N LYS A 174 -3.87 0.62 10.91
CA LYS A 174 -5.28 0.80 10.56
C LYS A 174 -5.77 -0.43 9.81
N ILE A 175 -7.00 -0.82 10.05
CA ILE A 175 -7.68 -1.84 9.26
C ILE A 175 -8.96 -1.26 8.67
N LEU A 176 -9.28 -1.71 7.49
CA LEU A 176 -10.59 -1.48 6.87
C LEU A 176 -11.38 -2.79 6.94
N ASP A 177 -12.64 -2.67 7.34
CA ASP A 177 -13.58 -3.78 7.26
C ASP A 177 -14.26 -3.84 5.87
N THR A 178 -15.05 -4.87 5.63
CA THR A 178 -15.81 -5.09 4.37
C THR A 178 -16.75 -3.96 3.99
N ARG A 179 -17.00 -3.00 4.89
CA ARG A 179 -17.85 -1.81 4.66
C ARG A 179 -17.02 -0.54 4.48
N GLY A 180 -15.69 -0.66 4.36
CA GLY A 180 -14.77 0.47 4.28
C GLY A 180 -14.65 1.27 5.59
N ARG A 181 -15.06 0.73 6.73
CA ARG A 181 -14.94 1.41 8.02
C ARG A 181 -13.54 1.23 8.56
N VAL A 182 -12.91 2.35 8.89
CA VAL A 182 -11.57 2.38 9.48
C VAL A 182 -11.65 2.06 10.96
N ARG A 183 -10.80 1.13 11.42
CA ARG A 183 -10.60 0.82 12.83
C ARG A 183 -9.12 0.91 13.19
N ASN A 184 -8.82 1.56 14.29
CA ASN A 184 -7.48 1.50 14.89
C ASN A 184 -7.28 0.10 15.50
N VAL A 185 -6.14 -0.51 15.23
CA VAL A 185 -5.76 -1.77 15.87
C VAL A 185 -5.19 -1.47 17.27
N SER A 186 -6.05 -1.07 18.19
CA SER A 186 -5.77 -1.09 19.64
C SER A 186 -6.15 -2.43 20.27
N THR A 187 -6.98 -3.20 19.59
CA THR A 187 -7.40 -4.57 19.93
C THR A 187 -6.33 -5.59 19.60
N THR A 188 -6.47 -6.79 20.12
CA THR A 188 -5.51 -7.89 19.89
C THR A 188 -5.24 -8.10 18.40
N LEU A 189 -3.99 -8.37 18.05
CA LEU A 189 -3.57 -8.65 16.67
C LEU A 189 -4.40 -9.77 16.03
N PHE A 190 -4.91 -10.70 16.84
CA PHE A 190 -5.79 -11.78 16.41
C PHE A 190 -7.11 -11.26 15.83
N SER A 191 -7.80 -10.34 16.50
CA SER A 191 -9.07 -9.78 16.02
C SER A 191 -8.89 -8.95 14.75
N ALA A 192 -7.80 -8.17 14.66
CA ALA A 192 -7.45 -7.45 13.44
C ALA A 192 -7.22 -8.40 12.26
N ASN A 193 -6.50 -9.50 12.50
CA ASN A 193 -6.22 -10.51 11.49
C ASN A 193 -7.46 -11.29 11.04
N LEU A 194 -8.46 -11.44 11.91
CA LEU A 194 -9.70 -12.16 11.60
C LEU A 194 -10.74 -11.29 10.89
N PHE A 195 -10.87 -10.01 11.28
CA PHE A 195 -11.96 -9.14 10.84
C PHE A 195 -11.50 -7.99 9.92
N GLY A 196 -10.21 -7.70 9.82
CA GLY A 196 -9.67 -6.74 8.88
C GLY A 196 -9.61 -7.35 7.48
N GLU A 197 -10.21 -6.71 6.49
CA GLU A 197 -10.14 -7.12 5.10
C GLU A 197 -8.88 -6.56 4.41
N GLN A 198 -8.53 -5.34 4.80
CA GLN A 198 -7.33 -4.65 4.32
C GLN A 198 -6.62 -4.00 5.51
N ALA A 199 -5.30 -3.95 5.44
CA ALA A 199 -4.47 -3.28 6.43
C ALA A 199 -3.68 -2.13 5.82
N VAL A 200 -3.45 -1.07 6.61
CA VAL A 200 -2.57 0.06 6.30
C VAL A 200 -1.67 0.29 7.49
N PHE A 201 -0.37 0.29 7.25
CA PHE A 201 0.68 0.46 8.24
C PHE A 201 1.51 1.70 7.94
N LEU A 202 1.77 2.51 8.97
CA LEU A 202 2.79 3.55 8.93
C LEU A 202 4.04 3.01 9.65
N LEU A 203 5.15 3.03 8.95
CA LEU A 203 6.42 2.42 9.33
C LEU A 203 7.53 3.45 9.38
N ARG A 204 8.50 3.23 10.25
CA ARG A 204 9.80 3.93 10.20
C ARG A 204 10.95 2.99 10.53
N LYS A 205 12.14 3.38 10.15
CA LYS A 205 13.38 2.74 10.60
C LYS A 205 13.54 2.95 12.12
N LYS A 206 14.13 1.98 12.78
CA LYS A 206 14.45 2.07 14.21
C LYS A 206 15.54 3.11 14.50
#